data_3cd860593b1743636c02d2ffa0ad0d39
#
_entry.id   3cd860593b1743636c02d2ffa0ad0d39
#
_cell.length_a   1.000
_cell.length_b   1.000
_cell.length_c   1.000
_cell.angle_alpha   90.00
_cell.angle_beta   90.00
_cell.angle_gamma   90.00
#
_symmetry.space_group_name_H-M   'P 1'
#
loop_
_entity.id
_entity.type
_entity.pdbx_description
1 polymer ?
#
loop_
_entity_poly.entity_id
_entity_poly.type
_entity_poly.pdbx_seq_one_letter_code
_entity_poly.pdbx_strand_id
1 'polypeptide(L)'
;MISIDATHLYGKYKGKLMIAMATDANNKIYPVAFAVVESESTETWGWFLACIRTYVTDRRHLCVISDRHAGIQAIFRDNNRDFSLRPPMTEHRYCLRHLCSNVNTRWKNETLKNLVWRAASATQERKFNATFELIENVNRDAHQYIKNVPKEKWTLTFDKGYRCGAMTTNVSECFNSVLKGAHSLPITAMVKYTWFKLNSYFDDRHNKSIAQLNSGKKMDKYALDISMRNKAKVEHHRVTRLSVQQQSYQIDTPHTYASAGLGDHIHGVNLLQRTCTCQKWKLYKIPCSQVIAVCIRYRHDTK
;
A
#
# COMPACT_ATOMS: atom_id res chain seq x y z
N MET A 1 0.07 7.58 -2.11
CA MET A 1 0.39 6.83 -0.90
C MET A 1 1.79 7.17 -0.46
N ILE A 2 1.98 7.45 0.83
CA ILE A 2 3.31 7.61 1.46
C ILE A 2 3.44 6.65 2.64
N SER A 3 4.64 6.18 2.88
CA SER A 3 5.01 5.47 4.11
C SER A 3 5.88 6.38 4.96
N ILE A 4 5.64 6.42 6.25
CA ILE A 4 6.42 7.19 7.21
C ILE A 4 7.07 6.27 8.23
N ASP A 5 8.25 6.65 8.68
CA ASP A 5 9.03 5.91 9.66
C ASP A 5 10.04 6.86 10.34
N ALA A 6 10.58 6.46 11.48
CA ALA A 6 11.65 7.19 12.15
C ALA A 6 12.76 6.25 12.60
N THR A 7 14.00 6.72 12.52
CA THR A 7 15.16 5.96 12.93
C THR A 7 16.05 6.75 13.88
N HIS A 8 16.77 6.04 14.75
CA HIS A 8 17.69 6.65 15.69
C HIS A 8 18.93 7.22 14.98
N LEU A 9 19.40 8.36 15.46
CA LEU A 9 20.69 8.92 15.14
C LEU A 9 21.71 8.43 16.15
N TYR A 10 22.89 8.04 15.67
CA TYR A 10 23.92 7.39 16.50
C TYR A 10 25.14 8.30 16.75
N GLY A 11 25.24 9.48 16.12
CA GLY A 11 26.32 10.40 16.23
C GLY A 11 26.40 11.15 17.58
N LYS A 12 27.21 12.21 17.63
CA LYS A 12 27.32 13.12 18.79
C LYS A 12 25.97 13.71 19.18
N TYR A 13 25.11 14.01 18.19
CA TYR A 13 23.78 14.55 18.39
C TYR A 13 22.77 13.43 18.37
N LYS A 14 22.25 13.05 19.54
CA LYS A 14 21.18 12.07 19.66
C LYS A 14 19.88 12.68 19.16
N GLY A 15 19.03 11.85 18.57
CA GLY A 15 17.74 12.28 18.05
C GLY A 15 17.17 11.24 17.11
N LYS A 16 16.23 11.68 16.30
CA LYS A 16 15.55 10.84 15.30
C LYS A 16 15.61 11.50 13.93
N LEU A 17 15.78 10.67 12.91
CA LEU A 17 15.54 11.04 11.52
C LEU A 17 14.17 10.51 11.12
N MET A 18 13.23 11.39 10.93
CA MET A 18 11.91 11.07 10.35
C MET A 18 12.02 11.06 8.84
N ILE A 19 11.39 10.10 8.22
CA ILE A 19 11.37 9.96 6.77
C ILE A 19 9.95 9.74 6.25
N ALA A 20 9.66 10.31 5.09
CA ALA A 20 8.47 10.03 4.31
C ALA A 20 8.89 9.55 2.93
N MET A 21 8.39 8.39 2.54
CA MET A 21 8.75 7.71 1.30
C MET A 21 7.50 7.38 0.51
N ALA A 22 7.60 7.45 -0.80
CA ALA A 22 6.59 6.95 -1.73
C ALA A 22 7.20 5.92 -2.68
N THR A 23 6.39 5.39 -3.57
CA THR A 23 6.84 4.60 -4.71
C THR A 23 6.39 5.27 -6.01
N ASP A 24 7.24 5.23 -7.03
CA ASP A 24 6.88 5.65 -8.38
C ASP A 24 6.01 4.59 -9.10
N ALA A 25 5.62 4.87 -10.34
CA ALA A 25 4.81 3.98 -11.16
C ALA A 25 5.51 2.62 -11.45
N ASN A 26 6.84 2.56 -11.33
CA ASN A 26 7.64 1.34 -11.40
C ASN A 26 7.79 0.62 -10.06
N ASN A 27 7.03 1.03 -9.03
CA ASN A 27 7.12 0.53 -7.67
C ASN A 27 8.52 0.69 -7.04
N LYS A 28 9.29 1.69 -7.50
CA LYS A 28 10.60 2.01 -6.94
C LYS A 28 10.50 3.09 -5.89
N ILE A 29 11.40 3.03 -4.92
CA ILE A 29 11.47 3.98 -3.80
C ILE A 29 11.63 5.41 -4.31
N TYR A 30 10.82 6.31 -3.74
CA TYR A 30 10.81 7.73 -4.03
C TYR A 30 10.79 8.52 -2.71
N PRO A 31 11.90 9.17 -2.34
CA PRO A 31 11.96 9.98 -1.13
C PRO A 31 11.08 11.22 -1.28
N VAL A 32 10.32 11.53 -0.24
CA VAL A 32 9.35 12.63 -0.23
C VAL A 32 9.79 13.75 0.72
N ALA A 33 10.16 13.40 1.95
CA ALA A 33 10.57 14.37 2.96
C ALA A 33 11.45 13.70 4.03
N PHE A 34 12.31 14.53 4.65
CA PHE A 34 13.13 14.19 5.80
C PHE A 34 13.00 15.27 6.87
N ALA A 35 13.07 14.87 8.13
CA ALA A 35 13.16 15.79 9.25
C ALA A 35 14.06 15.22 10.34
N VAL A 36 14.84 16.09 10.98
CA VAL A 36 15.62 15.76 12.18
C VAL A 36 14.90 16.33 13.38
N VAL A 37 14.60 15.49 14.35
CA VAL A 37 13.88 15.84 15.58
C VAL A 37 14.58 15.25 16.81
N GLU A 38 14.31 15.79 17.98
CA GLU A 38 14.87 15.27 19.23
C GLU A 38 14.27 13.92 19.60
N SER A 39 12.97 13.76 19.43
CA SER A 39 12.23 12.56 19.82
C SER A 39 10.97 12.36 18.96
N GLU A 40 10.46 11.14 18.98
CA GLU A 40 9.13 10.83 18.42
C GLU A 40 8.05 11.17 19.44
N SER A 41 7.28 12.19 19.16
CA SER A 41 6.11 12.60 19.93
C SER A 41 4.91 12.87 19.03
N THR A 42 3.76 13.12 19.64
CA THR A 42 2.57 13.54 18.89
C THR A 42 2.81 14.89 18.20
N GLU A 43 3.53 15.80 18.84
CA GLU A 43 3.84 17.14 18.34
C GLU A 43 4.77 17.06 17.13
N THR A 44 5.89 16.29 17.24
CA THR A 44 6.88 16.18 16.16
C THR A 44 6.30 15.46 14.92
N TRP A 45 5.52 14.42 15.12
CA TRP A 45 4.81 13.75 14.02
C TRP A 45 3.72 14.66 13.41
N GLY A 46 2.97 15.40 14.25
CA GLY A 46 1.96 16.37 13.79
C GLY A 46 2.57 17.46 12.91
N TRP A 47 3.67 18.05 13.37
CA TRP A 47 4.43 19.04 12.60
C TRP A 47 4.95 18.47 11.28
N PHE A 48 5.58 17.30 11.30
CA PHE A 48 6.13 16.68 10.10
C PHE A 48 5.05 16.40 9.03
N LEU A 49 3.92 15.85 9.46
CA LEU A 49 2.79 15.57 8.56
C LEU A 49 2.14 16.85 8.04
N ALA A 50 2.01 17.89 8.87
CA ALA A 50 1.51 19.19 8.45
C ALA A 50 2.44 19.82 7.39
N CYS A 51 3.76 19.77 7.59
CA CYS A 51 4.72 20.22 6.57
C CYS A 51 4.57 19.46 5.24
N ILE A 52 4.38 18.14 5.28
CA ILE A 52 4.13 17.35 4.07
C ILE A 52 2.84 17.80 3.38
N ARG A 53 1.77 18.06 4.14
CA ARG A 53 0.50 18.52 3.59
C ARG A 53 0.59 19.92 2.98
N THR A 54 1.34 20.82 3.61
CA THR A 54 1.47 22.20 3.18
C THR A 54 2.41 22.38 1.99
N TYR A 55 3.57 21.70 2.02
CA TYR A 55 4.67 21.98 1.08
C TYR A 55 4.89 20.90 0.02
N VAL A 56 4.37 19.70 0.21
CA VAL A 56 4.62 18.57 -0.70
C VAL A 56 3.38 18.14 -1.47
N THR A 57 2.22 18.02 -0.83
CA THR A 57 1.01 17.54 -1.49
C THR A 57 -0.28 17.94 -0.78
N ASP A 58 -1.19 18.52 -1.55
CA ASP A 58 -2.57 18.83 -1.15
C ASP A 58 -3.58 17.74 -1.58
N ARG A 59 -3.09 16.66 -2.19
CA ARG A 59 -3.91 15.60 -2.76
C ARG A 59 -4.91 15.04 -1.76
N ARG A 60 -6.20 14.98 -2.15
CA ARG A 60 -7.24 14.29 -1.39
C ARG A 60 -6.98 12.79 -1.34
N HIS A 61 -7.45 12.16 -0.28
CA HIS A 61 -7.28 10.70 -0.04
C HIS A 61 -5.81 10.26 -0.04
N LEU A 62 -4.93 11.11 0.49
CA LEU A 62 -3.54 10.70 0.71
C LEU A 62 -3.51 9.55 1.71
N CYS A 63 -3.08 8.38 1.27
CA CYS A 63 -2.88 7.25 2.18
C CYS A 63 -1.51 7.34 2.86
N VAL A 64 -1.51 7.40 4.17
CA VAL A 64 -0.31 7.36 5.03
C VAL A 64 -0.22 5.99 5.68
N ILE A 65 0.89 5.28 5.46
CA ILE A 65 1.17 3.98 6.10
C ILE A 65 2.26 4.19 7.14
N SER A 66 2.01 3.77 8.38
CA SER A 66 3.00 3.82 9.47
C SER A 66 2.95 2.56 10.32
N ASP A 67 3.87 2.44 11.24
CA ASP A 67 3.71 1.56 12.40
C ASP A 67 2.54 2.03 13.29
N ARG A 68 2.37 1.40 14.44
CA ARG A 68 1.34 1.76 15.43
C ARG A 68 1.92 2.60 16.57
N HIS A 69 2.90 3.47 16.29
CA HIS A 69 3.43 4.39 17.28
C HIS A 69 2.31 5.26 17.89
N ALA A 70 2.29 5.40 19.22
CA ALA A 70 1.20 6.06 19.95
C ALA A 70 1.01 7.51 19.49
N GLY A 71 2.10 8.26 19.28
CA GLY A 71 2.08 9.64 18.80
C GLY A 71 1.42 9.77 17.43
N ILE A 72 1.71 8.86 16.48
CA ILE A 72 1.08 8.87 15.15
C ILE A 72 -0.42 8.55 15.27
N GLN A 73 -0.78 7.54 16.08
CA GLN A 73 -2.18 7.19 16.27
C GLN A 73 -2.99 8.34 16.89
N ALA A 74 -2.40 9.07 17.85
CA ALA A 74 -3.04 10.23 18.49
C ALA A 74 -3.40 11.32 17.47
N ILE A 75 -2.51 11.61 16.50
CA ILE A 75 -2.77 12.60 15.45
C ILE A 75 -4.01 12.24 14.62
N PHE A 76 -4.12 10.99 14.21
CA PHE A 76 -5.22 10.54 13.34
C PHE A 76 -6.52 10.23 14.10
N ARG A 77 -6.52 10.24 15.42
CA ARG A 77 -7.72 10.13 16.28
C ARG A 77 -8.28 11.48 16.72
N ASP A 78 -7.43 12.50 16.79
CA ASP A 78 -7.81 13.82 17.29
C ASP A 78 -8.63 14.59 16.25
N ASN A 79 -9.93 14.73 16.52
CA ASN A 79 -10.85 15.46 15.63
C ASN A 79 -10.67 16.98 15.67
N ASN A 80 -9.91 17.52 16.59
CA ASN A 80 -9.63 18.95 16.70
C ASN A 80 -8.38 19.40 15.95
N ARG A 81 -7.60 18.45 15.42
CA ARG A 81 -6.41 18.76 14.62
C ARG A 81 -6.77 19.18 13.19
N ASP A 82 -5.74 19.62 12.49
CA ASP A 82 -5.81 20.10 11.12
C ASP A 82 -6.65 19.17 10.22
N PHE A 83 -7.64 19.74 9.54
CA PHE A 83 -8.51 19.04 8.61
C PHE A 83 -7.73 18.29 7.52
N SER A 84 -6.55 18.79 7.12
CA SER A 84 -5.70 18.15 6.12
C SER A 84 -5.20 16.76 6.54
N LEU A 85 -5.17 16.45 7.85
CA LEU A 85 -4.74 15.17 8.42
C LEU A 85 -5.89 14.21 8.71
N ARG A 86 -7.12 14.53 8.28
CA ARG A 86 -8.32 13.72 8.51
C ARG A 86 -8.97 13.27 7.20
N PRO A 87 -9.77 12.19 7.20
CA PRO A 87 -10.63 11.88 6.07
C PRO A 87 -11.56 13.05 5.72
N PRO A 88 -11.82 13.33 4.42
CA PRO A 88 -11.34 12.59 3.27
C PRO A 88 -9.96 13.04 2.75
N MET A 89 -9.27 13.95 3.44
CA MET A 89 -7.98 14.49 2.97
C MET A 89 -6.84 13.49 3.17
N THR A 90 -6.78 12.84 4.33
CA THR A 90 -5.74 11.85 4.67
C THR A 90 -6.35 10.59 5.26
N GLU A 91 -5.92 9.44 4.76
CA GLU A 91 -6.32 8.11 5.20
C GLU A 91 -5.13 7.41 5.87
N HIS A 92 -5.20 7.15 7.16
CA HIS A 92 -4.14 6.46 7.88
C HIS A 92 -4.31 4.94 7.85
N ARG A 93 -3.23 4.22 7.62
CA ARG A 93 -3.17 2.75 7.59
C ARG A 93 -1.98 2.22 8.37
N TYR A 94 -2.12 1.01 8.91
CA TYR A 94 -1.04 0.35 9.66
C TYR A 94 -0.16 -0.49 8.74
N CYS A 95 1.13 -0.48 9.01
CA CYS A 95 2.09 -1.40 8.40
C CYS A 95 1.78 -2.84 8.83
N LEU A 96 1.46 -3.68 7.85
CA LEU A 96 1.13 -5.09 8.10
C LEU A 96 2.32 -5.85 8.69
N ARG A 97 3.55 -5.55 8.27
CA ARG A 97 4.74 -6.21 8.79
C ARG A 97 4.90 -6.00 10.29
N HIS A 98 4.73 -4.76 10.75
CA HIS A 98 4.77 -4.45 12.18
C HIS A 98 3.61 -5.11 12.95
N LEU A 99 2.40 -5.16 12.38
CA LEU A 99 1.28 -5.87 12.99
C LEU A 99 1.58 -7.36 13.12
N CYS A 100 2.06 -8.01 12.07
CA CYS A 100 2.44 -9.43 12.08
C CYS A 100 3.61 -9.71 13.02
N SER A 101 4.59 -8.80 13.08
CA SER A 101 5.71 -8.90 14.03
C SER A 101 5.23 -8.86 15.47
N ASN A 102 4.32 -7.95 15.82
CA ASN A 102 3.74 -7.86 17.15
C ASN A 102 2.96 -9.13 17.53
N VAL A 103 2.22 -9.71 16.59
CA VAL A 103 1.55 -11.01 16.79
C VAL A 103 2.58 -12.10 17.05
N ASN A 104 3.63 -12.18 16.22
CA ASN A 104 4.66 -13.21 16.38
C ASN A 104 5.47 -13.05 17.69
N THR A 105 5.77 -11.82 18.09
CA THR A 105 6.47 -11.54 19.36
C THR A 105 5.64 -12.01 20.56
N ARG A 106 4.31 -11.77 20.52
CA ARG A 106 3.42 -12.09 21.64
C ARG A 106 3.11 -13.58 21.77
N TRP A 107 2.86 -14.25 20.64
CA TRP A 107 2.44 -15.67 20.65
C TRP A 107 3.52 -16.66 20.16
N LYS A 108 4.65 -16.18 19.63
CA LYS A 108 5.76 -16.97 19.09
C LYS A 108 5.31 -18.08 18.14
N ASN A 109 4.34 -17.75 17.28
CA ASN A 109 3.70 -18.69 16.36
C ASN A 109 3.73 -18.16 14.91
N GLU A 110 4.61 -18.75 14.10
CA GLU A 110 4.79 -18.36 12.70
C GLU A 110 3.57 -18.69 11.83
N THR A 111 2.86 -19.76 12.13
CA THR A 111 1.61 -20.12 11.42
C THR A 111 0.56 -19.04 11.65
N LEU A 112 0.40 -18.57 12.88
CA LEU A 112 -0.51 -17.49 13.22
C LEU A 112 -0.14 -16.19 12.49
N LYS A 113 1.15 -15.82 12.47
CA LYS A 113 1.66 -14.67 11.72
C LYS A 113 1.31 -14.77 10.24
N ASN A 114 1.49 -15.95 9.64
CA ASN A 114 1.18 -16.19 8.23
C ASN A 114 -0.32 -16.12 7.94
N LEU A 115 -1.17 -16.59 8.84
CA LEU A 115 -2.63 -16.47 8.73
C LEU A 115 -3.06 -15.00 8.79
N VAL A 116 -2.48 -14.20 9.70
CA VAL A 116 -2.76 -12.76 9.77
C VAL A 116 -2.35 -12.06 8.48
N TRP A 117 -1.17 -12.37 7.94
CA TRP A 117 -0.73 -11.85 6.66
C TRP A 117 -1.68 -12.23 5.51
N ARG A 118 -2.10 -13.48 5.47
CA ARG A 118 -3.03 -14.01 4.46
C ARG A 118 -4.40 -13.34 4.55
N ALA A 119 -4.96 -13.17 5.76
CA ALA A 119 -6.22 -12.46 5.97
C ALA A 119 -6.11 -11.01 5.50
N ALA A 120 -5.06 -10.29 5.91
CA ALA A 120 -4.83 -8.91 5.52
C ALA A 120 -4.72 -8.71 4.01
N SER A 121 -4.08 -9.65 3.31
CA SER A 121 -3.82 -9.60 1.87
C SER A 121 -5.01 -10.09 1.03
N ALA A 122 -6.08 -10.58 1.65
CA ALA A 122 -7.29 -11.00 0.95
C ALA A 122 -7.94 -9.81 0.24
N THR A 123 -8.36 -10.01 -1.02
CA THR A 123 -9.05 -8.98 -1.80
C THR A 123 -10.56 -9.15 -1.80
N GLN A 124 -11.06 -10.29 -1.35
CA GLN A 124 -12.48 -10.64 -1.23
C GLN A 124 -12.84 -10.89 0.23
N GLU A 125 -13.98 -10.40 0.65
CA GLU A 125 -14.47 -10.54 2.03
C GLU A 125 -14.63 -12.01 2.45
N ARG A 126 -15.13 -12.86 1.56
CA ARG A 126 -15.23 -14.29 1.81
C ARG A 126 -13.87 -14.92 2.16
N LYS A 127 -12.81 -14.56 1.42
CA LYS A 127 -11.44 -15.05 1.70
C LYS A 127 -10.90 -14.51 3.02
N PHE A 128 -11.19 -13.25 3.31
CA PHE A 128 -10.83 -12.65 4.59
C PHE A 128 -11.50 -13.40 5.74
N ASN A 129 -12.83 -13.57 5.70
CA ASN A 129 -13.59 -14.20 6.77
C ASN A 129 -13.13 -15.64 7.00
N ALA A 130 -13.02 -16.46 5.95
CA ALA A 130 -12.53 -17.82 6.06
C ALA A 130 -11.12 -17.93 6.68
N THR A 131 -10.21 -17.00 6.33
CA THR A 131 -8.87 -17.00 6.93
C THR A 131 -8.90 -16.46 8.36
N PHE A 132 -9.81 -15.52 8.66
CA PHE A 132 -9.97 -14.94 9.99
C PHE A 132 -10.54 -15.95 11.01
N GLU A 133 -11.45 -16.83 10.58
CA GLU A 133 -11.92 -17.98 11.35
C GLU A 133 -10.80 -18.98 11.65
N LEU A 134 -9.88 -19.22 10.68
CA LEU A 134 -8.71 -20.07 10.93
C LEU A 134 -7.79 -19.48 12.02
N ILE A 135 -7.69 -18.15 12.13
CA ILE A 135 -6.94 -17.51 13.22
C ILE A 135 -7.60 -17.81 14.57
N GLU A 136 -8.93 -17.77 14.66
CA GLU A 136 -9.68 -18.11 15.88
C GLU A 136 -9.44 -19.55 16.31
N ASN A 137 -9.47 -20.48 15.37
CA ASN A 137 -9.24 -21.90 15.62
C ASN A 137 -7.82 -22.20 16.11
N VAL A 138 -6.83 -21.43 15.65
CA VAL A 138 -5.42 -21.56 16.08
C VAL A 138 -5.20 -20.91 17.44
N ASN A 139 -5.76 -19.71 17.66
CA ASN A 139 -5.59 -18.98 18.92
C ASN A 139 -6.66 -17.91 19.11
N ARG A 140 -7.58 -18.11 20.05
CA ARG A 140 -8.69 -17.19 20.34
C ARG A 140 -8.22 -15.82 20.85
N ASP A 141 -7.18 -15.77 21.67
CA ASP A 141 -6.67 -14.50 22.22
C ASP A 141 -6.05 -13.64 21.11
N ALA A 142 -5.31 -14.27 20.21
CA ALA A 142 -4.77 -13.58 19.05
C ALA A 142 -5.87 -13.09 18.11
N HIS A 143 -6.89 -13.90 17.87
CA HIS A 143 -8.07 -13.49 17.10
C HIS A 143 -8.72 -12.26 17.74
N GLN A 144 -8.99 -12.28 19.06
CA GLN A 144 -9.59 -11.16 19.77
C GLN A 144 -8.70 -9.89 19.72
N TYR A 145 -7.38 -10.06 19.87
CA TYR A 145 -6.43 -8.95 19.75
C TYR A 145 -6.50 -8.27 18.39
N ILE A 146 -6.56 -9.05 17.30
CA ILE A 146 -6.61 -8.52 15.93
C ILE A 146 -8.00 -7.96 15.63
N LYS A 147 -9.07 -8.57 16.14
CA LYS A 147 -10.46 -8.11 16.00
C LYS A 147 -10.66 -6.69 16.55
N ASN A 148 -9.91 -6.34 17.60
CA ASN A 148 -9.92 -4.99 18.17
C ASN A 148 -9.19 -3.94 17.31
N VAL A 149 -8.46 -4.36 16.27
CA VAL A 149 -7.85 -3.44 15.30
C VAL A 149 -8.84 -3.17 14.18
N PRO A 150 -9.21 -1.90 13.90
CA PRO A 150 -10.15 -1.57 12.82
C PRO A 150 -9.71 -2.18 11.49
N LYS A 151 -10.58 -2.97 10.86
CA LYS A 151 -10.29 -3.76 9.66
C LYS A 151 -9.74 -2.91 8.51
N GLU A 152 -10.26 -1.71 8.30
CA GLU A 152 -9.82 -0.76 7.28
C GLU A 152 -8.36 -0.31 7.48
N LYS A 153 -7.84 -0.39 8.70
CA LYS A 153 -6.47 0.03 9.01
C LYS A 153 -5.41 -0.97 8.57
N TRP A 154 -5.73 -2.24 8.40
CA TRP A 154 -4.72 -3.28 8.18
C TRP A 154 -5.01 -4.29 7.05
N THR A 155 -6.23 -4.28 6.48
CA THR A 155 -6.62 -5.24 5.44
C THR A 155 -6.78 -4.57 4.07
N LEU A 156 -6.61 -5.32 2.99
CA LEU A 156 -6.92 -4.86 1.63
C LEU A 156 -8.42 -4.85 1.36
N THR A 157 -9.15 -5.86 1.81
CA THR A 157 -10.59 -6.00 1.55
C THR A 157 -11.38 -4.77 1.94
N PHE A 158 -11.07 -4.19 3.11
CA PHE A 158 -11.78 -3.03 3.66
C PHE A 158 -11.08 -1.70 3.43
N ASP A 159 -9.95 -1.68 2.69
CA ASP A 159 -9.13 -0.48 2.45
C ASP A 159 -9.75 0.55 1.50
N LYS A 160 -10.79 0.18 0.76
CA LYS A 160 -11.40 1.01 -0.30
C LYS A 160 -10.43 1.38 -1.46
N GLY A 161 -9.23 0.81 -1.50
CA GLY A 161 -8.22 1.02 -2.53
C GLY A 161 -7.30 2.23 -2.31
N TYR A 162 -7.28 2.80 -1.11
CA TYR A 162 -6.41 3.94 -0.79
C TYR A 162 -4.93 3.59 -0.78
N ARG A 163 -4.57 2.35 -0.40
CA ARG A 163 -3.18 1.86 -0.39
C ARG A 163 -2.61 1.54 -1.77
N CYS A 164 -3.46 1.40 -2.79
CA CYS A 164 -3.03 0.88 -4.11
C CYS A 164 -2.25 -0.45 -4.01
N GLY A 165 -2.59 -1.31 -3.05
CA GLY A 165 -1.96 -2.61 -2.81
C GLY A 165 -0.74 -2.59 -1.87
N ALA A 166 -0.25 -1.44 -1.46
CA ALA A 166 0.88 -1.35 -0.52
C ALA A 166 0.45 -1.71 0.91
N MET A 167 1.15 -2.66 1.52
CA MET A 167 0.79 -3.20 2.84
C MET A 167 1.80 -2.88 3.95
N THR A 168 2.99 -2.41 3.58
CA THR A 168 4.11 -2.27 4.52
C THR A 168 4.86 -0.96 4.35
N THR A 169 5.64 -0.61 5.38
CA THR A 169 6.62 0.48 5.36
C THR A 169 8.02 0.01 4.90
N ASN A 170 8.13 -1.15 4.26
CA ASN A 170 9.42 -1.67 3.79
C ASN A 170 10.21 -0.66 2.96
N VAL A 171 9.52 0.21 2.22
CA VAL A 171 10.12 1.29 1.43
C VAL A 171 10.91 2.23 2.33
N SER A 172 10.33 2.64 3.46
CA SER A 172 11.00 3.52 4.44
C SER A 172 12.19 2.83 5.11
N GLU A 173 12.00 1.57 5.50
CA GLU A 173 13.06 0.79 6.15
C GLU A 173 14.24 0.49 5.22
N CYS A 174 13.98 0.16 3.95
CA CYS A 174 15.03 0.00 2.94
C CYS A 174 15.81 1.31 2.75
N PHE A 175 15.10 2.45 2.74
CA PHE A 175 15.77 3.72 2.59
C PHE A 175 16.57 4.14 3.84
N ASN A 176 16.11 3.79 5.04
CA ASN A 176 16.90 3.93 6.27
C ASN A 176 18.26 3.22 6.16
N SER A 177 18.29 2.04 5.52
CA SER A 177 19.56 1.33 5.26
C SER A 177 20.47 2.10 4.29
N VAL A 178 19.92 2.79 3.29
CA VAL A 178 20.69 3.66 2.37
C VAL A 178 21.29 4.86 3.11
N LEU A 179 20.57 5.38 4.12
CA LEU A 179 21.02 6.50 4.94
C LEU A 179 21.87 6.11 6.15
N LYS A 180 22.14 4.82 6.37
CA LYS A 180 22.85 4.32 7.57
C LYS A 180 24.18 5.04 7.81
N GLY A 181 24.93 5.35 6.75
CA GLY A 181 26.18 6.11 6.85
C GLY A 181 26.00 7.59 7.26
N ALA A 182 24.80 8.15 7.06
CA ALA A 182 24.51 9.52 7.45
C ALA A 182 24.08 9.67 8.92
N HIS A 183 23.64 8.59 9.58
CA HIS A 183 23.11 8.64 10.94
C HIS A 183 24.13 9.03 12.02
N SER A 184 25.42 8.94 11.71
CA SER A 184 26.53 9.35 12.59
C SER A 184 27.10 10.74 12.27
N LEU A 185 26.64 11.37 11.19
CA LEU A 185 27.11 12.68 10.76
C LEU A 185 26.61 13.80 11.68
N PRO A 186 27.34 14.93 11.76
CA PRO A 186 26.79 16.17 12.30
C PRO A 186 25.50 16.57 11.58
N ILE A 187 24.55 17.19 12.28
CA ILE A 187 23.22 17.52 11.74
C ILE A 187 23.31 18.27 10.41
N THR A 188 24.17 19.30 10.32
CA THR A 188 24.35 20.07 9.08
C THR A 188 24.84 19.20 7.91
N ALA A 189 25.78 18.30 8.16
CA ALA A 189 26.29 17.37 7.14
C ALA A 189 25.21 16.36 6.73
N MET A 190 24.41 15.87 7.67
CA MET A 190 23.29 14.96 7.40
C MET A 190 22.21 15.64 6.56
N VAL A 191 21.83 16.88 6.89
CA VAL A 191 20.85 17.66 6.10
C VAL A 191 21.36 17.87 4.68
N LYS A 192 22.64 18.26 4.50
CA LYS A 192 23.26 18.37 3.17
C LYS A 192 23.25 17.04 2.42
N TYR A 193 23.65 15.95 3.08
CA TYR A 193 23.67 14.62 2.48
C TYR A 193 22.27 14.17 2.02
N THR A 194 21.25 14.32 2.87
CA THR A 194 19.86 13.96 2.53
C THR A 194 19.31 14.83 1.40
N TRP A 195 19.66 16.12 1.38
CA TRP A 195 19.27 17.04 0.30
C TRP A 195 19.87 16.61 -1.05
N PHE A 196 21.18 16.39 -1.13
CA PHE A 196 21.81 15.93 -2.36
C PHE A 196 21.30 14.58 -2.82
N LYS A 197 21.05 13.68 -1.86
CA LYS A 197 20.47 12.38 -2.16
C LYS A 197 19.06 12.50 -2.73
N LEU A 198 18.23 13.37 -2.15
CA LEU A 198 16.89 13.66 -2.65
C LEU A 198 16.96 14.17 -4.11
N ASN A 199 17.75 15.20 -4.37
CA ASN A 199 17.90 15.76 -5.71
C ASN A 199 18.37 14.71 -6.73
N SER A 200 19.36 13.90 -6.38
CA SER A 200 19.83 12.80 -7.24
C SER A 200 18.70 11.82 -7.61
N TYR A 201 17.80 11.50 -6.68
CA TYR A 201 16.64 10.66 -7.00
C TYR A 201 15.67 11.34 -7.95
N PHE A 202 15.41 12.64 -7.79
CA PHE A 202 14.55 13.41 -8.70
C PHE A 202 15.12 13.48 -10.11
N ASP A 203 16.40 13.83 -10.24
CA ASP A 203 17.10 13.92 -11.53
C ASP A 203 17.11 12.58 -12.26
N ASP A 204 17.48 11.51 -11.56
CA ASP A 204 17.47 10.15 -12.10
C ASP A 204 16.08 9.73 -12.62
N ARG A 205 15.01 10.05 -11.86
CA ARG A 205 13.65 9.70 -12.25
C ARG A 205 13.19 10.55 -13.44
N HIS A 206 13.49 11.84 -13.42
CA HIS A 206 13.16 12.75 -14.51
C HIS A 206 13.79 12.26 -15.82
N ASN A 207 15.09 12.03 -15.83
CA ASN A 207 15.82 11.58 -17.01
C ASN A 207 15.30 10.23 -17.55
N LYS A 208 15.03 9.27 -16.64
CA LYS A 208 14.48 7.96 -17.02
C LYS A 208 13.06 8.10 -17.59
N SER A 209 12.23 8.98 -17.03
CA SER A 209 10.87 9.21 -17.52
C SER A 209 10.87 9.84 -18.91
N ILE A 210 11.72 10.84 -19.16
CA ILE A 210 11.87 11.45 -20.49
C ILE A 210 12.36 10.41 -21.52
N ALA A 211 13.39 9.64 -21.18
CA ALA A 211 13.90 8.59 -22.08
C ALA A 211 12.81 7.55 -22.40
N GLN A 212 11.96 7.22 -21.45
CA GLN A 212 10.85 6.29 -21.64
C GLN A 212 9.76 6.88 -22.54
N LEU A 213 9.37 8.14 -22.33
CA LEU A 213 8.42 8.85 -23.19
C LEU A 213 8.95 8.95 -24.64
N ASN A 214 10.20 9.33 -24.81
CA ASN A 214 10.85 9.44 -26.12
C ASN A 214 10.95 8.09 -26.85
N SER A 215 11.01 6.98 -26.11
CA SER A 215 10.97 5.63 -26.70
C SER A 215 9.57 5.15 -27.11
N GLY A 216 8.53 5.99 -26.97
CA GLY A 216 7.15 5.68 -27.32
C GLY A 216 6.45 4.69 -26.36
N LYS A 217 7.04 4.39 -25.22
CA LYS A 217 6.44 3.50 -24.23
C LYS A 217 5.26 4.20 -23.53
N LYS A 218 4.09 3.59 -23.59
CA LYS A 218 2.85 4.12 -22.99
C LYS A 218 2.64 3.69 -21.53
N MET A 219 3.34 2.67 -21.07
CA MET A 219 3.19 2.10 -19.72
C MET A 219 4.55 1.82 -19.11
N ASP A 220 4.62 1.98 -17.79
CA ASP A 220 5.78 1.58 -17.01
C ASP A 220 5.95 0.07 -16.97
N LYS A 221 7.19 -0.40 -16.84
CA LYS A 221 7.53 -1.82 -16.83
C LYS A 221 6.73 -2.60 -15.78
N TYR A 222 6.60 -2.05 -14.56
CA TYR A 222 5.86 -2.70 -13.47
C TYR A 222 4.38 -2.94 -13.82
N ALA A 223 3.70 -1.92 -14.35
CA ALA A 223 2.31 -2.04 -14.76
C ALA A 223 2.16 -3.01 -15.94
N LEU A 224 3.11 -2.96 -16.90
CA LEU A 224 3.15 -3.87 -18.04
C LEU A 224 3.32 -5.33 -17.59
N ASP A 225 4.27 -5.62 -16.69
CA ASP A 225 4.53 -6.97 -16.16
C ASP A 225 3.32 -7.56 -15.44
N ILE A 226 2.59 -6.73 -14.67
CA ILE A 226 1.33 -7.14 -14.03
C ILE A 226 0.26 -7.40 -15.08
N SER A 227 0.10 -6.52 -16.05
CA SER A 227 -0.88 -6.65 -17.12
C SER A 227 -0.63 -7.91 -17.94
N MET A 228 0.62 -8.22 -18.28
CA MET A 228 1.00 -9.44 -19.01
C MET A 228 0.70 -10.70 -18.19
N ARG A 229 1.04 -10.71 -16.88
CA ARG A 229 0.69 -11.83 -15.98
C ARG A 229 -0.83 -12.02 -15.84
N ASN A 230 -1.59 -10.94 -15.83
CA ASN A 230 -3.05 -11.01 -15.80
C ASN A 230 -3.59 -11.50 -17.16
N LYS A 231 -3.01 -11.06 -18.28
CA LYS A 231 -3.37 -11.50 -19.64
C LYS A 231 -3.15 -13.00 -19.83
N ALA A 232 -2.06 -13.56 -19.33
CA ALA A 232 -1.77 -14.99 -19.41
C ALA A 232 -2.84 -15.89 -18.74
N LYS A 233 -3.66 -15.33 -17.82
CA LYS A 233 -4.75 -16.07 -17.16
C LYS A 233 -6.07 -16.03 -17.94
N VAL A 234 -6.16 -15.20 -18.98
CA VAL A 234 -7.42 -14.93 -19.70
C VAL A 234 -7.87 -16.12 -20.54
N GLU A 235 -6.94 -16.92 -21.04
CA GLU A 235 -7.21 -18.06 -21.91
C GLU A 235 -8.26 -19.03 -21.33
N HIS A 236 -8.29 -19.15 -20.00
CA HIS A 236 -9.19 -20.06 -19.30
C HIS A 236 -10.45 -19.35 -18.75
N HIS A 237 -10.70 -18.09 -19.12
CA HIS A 237 -11.87 -17.35 -18.65
C HIS A 237 -13.02 -17.41 -19.65
N ARG A 238 -14.20 -17.86 -19.20
CA ARG A 238 -15.44 -17.77 -19.99
C ARG A 238 -16.11 -16.43 -19.71
N VAL A 239 -16.39 -15.67 -20.77
CA VAL A 239 -17.00 -14.33 -20.67
C VAL A 239 -18.40 -14.38 -21.25
N THR A 240 -19.41 -13.99 -20.45
CA THR A 240 -20.82 -13.83 -20.85
C THR A 240 -21.23 -12.38 -20.67
N ARG A 241 -21.78 -11.76 -21.72
CA ARG A 241 -22.32 -10.41 -21.64
C ARG A 241 -23.71 -10.42 -21.01
N LEU A 242 -23.93 -9.63 -19.97
CA LEU A 242 -25.20 -9.48 -19.30
C LEU A 242 -26.01 -8.29 -19.82
N SER A 243 -25.34 -7.16 -20.07
CA SER A 243 -25.96 -5.96 -20.62
C SER A 243 -24.99 -5.18 -21.51
N VAL A 244 -25.47 -4.77 -22.69
CA VAL A 244 -24.73 -3.89 -23.61
C VAL A 244 -24.74 -2.46 -23.07
N GLN A 245 -25.89 -1.96 -22.66
CA GLN A 245 -26.07 -0.59 -22.18
C GLN A 245 -25.25 -0.31 -20.91
N GLN A 246 -25.27 -1.24 -19.94
CA GLN A 246 -24.55 -1.13 -18.69
C GLN A 246 -23.10 -1.60 -18.78
N GLN A 247 -22.66 -2.15 -19.93
CA GLN A 247 -21.36 -2.78 -20.11
C GLN A 247 -21.01 -3.73 -18.96
N SER A 248 -21.99 -4.59 -18.61
CA SER A 248 -21.86 -5.56 -17.53
C SER A 248 -21.68 -6.98 -18.06
N TYR A 249 -20.80 -7.72 -17.41
CA TYR A 249 -20.34 -9.05 -17.85
C TYR A 249 -20.19 -9.98 -16.67
N GLN A 250 -20.47 -11.27 -16.90
CA GLN A 250 -20.13 -12.36 -16.00
C GLN A 250 -18.90 -13.09 -16.53
N ILE A 251 -17.94 -13.38 -15.66
CA ILE A 251 -16.73 -14.11 -15.99
C ILE A 251 -16.59 -15.32 -15.09
N ASP A 252 -16.60 -16.50 -15.70
CA ASP A 252 -16.32 -17.75 -15.01
C ASP A 252 -14.82 -18.05 -15.08
N THR A 253 -14.20 -18.26 -13.94
CA THR A 253 -12.77 -18.56 -13.83
C THR A 253 -12.57 -20.02 -13.41
N PRO A 254 -11.54 -20.71 -13.91
CA PRO A 254 -11.32 -22.11 -13.54
C PRO A 254 -10.91 -22.24 -12.07
N HIS A 255 -11.28 -23.37 -11.47
CA HIS A 255 -10.77 -23.77 -10.18
C HIS A 255 -9.28 -24.10 -10.28
N THR A 256 -8.45 -23.43 -9.50
CA THR A 256 -7.04 -23.77 -9.35
C THR A 256 -6.80 -24.41 -7.98
N TYR A 257 -5.84 -25.32 -7.88
CA TYR A 257 -5.49 -25.97 -6.61
C TYR A 257 -5.17 -24.95 -5.50
N ALA A 258 -4.55 -23.84 -5.84
CA ALA A 258 -4.20 -22.78 -4.89
C ALA A 258 -5.43 -21.97 -4.37
N SER A 259 -6.56 -22.03 -5.06
CA SER A 259 -7.78 -21.31 -4.70
C SER A 259 -8.95 -22.24 -4.32
N ALA A 260 -8.71 -23.55 -4.25
CA ALA A 260 -9.75 -24.53 -3.91
C ALA A 260 -10.46 -24.15 -2.59
N GLY A 261 -11.74 -23.89 -2.66
CA GLY A 261 -12.61 -23.61 -1.52
C GLY A 261 -12.59 -22.20 -0.93
N LEU A 262 -11.65 -21.31 -1.30
CA LEU A 262 -11.44 -20.01 -0.65
C LEU A 262 -11.74 -18.78 -1.52
N GLY A 263 -12.61 -18.85 -2.51
CA GLY A 263 -12.93 -17.66 -3.30
C GLY A 263 -14.01 -17.88 -4.34
N ASP A 264 -14.53 -16.78 -4.86
CA ASP A 264 -15.52 -16.84 -5.92
C ASP A 264 -14.82 -17.19 -7.24
N HIS A 265 -15.47 -18.00 -8.04
CA HIS A 265 -15.07 -18.38 -9.40
C HIS A 265 -15.91 -17.68 -10.45
N ILE A 266 -17.05 -17.14 -10.06
CA ILE A 266 -17.92 -16.31 -10.89
C ILE A 266 -17.71 -14.85 -10.48
N HIS A 267 -17.36 -14.01 -11.46
CA HIS A 267 -17.06 -12.61 -11.23
C HIS A 267 -17.92 -11.71 -12.11
N GLY A 268 -18.51 -10.67 -11.50
CA GLY A 268 -19.15 -9.58 -12.23
C GLY A 268 -18.13 -8.50 -12.58
N VAL A 269 -18.13 -8.07 -13.84
CA VAL A 269 -17.35 -6.90 -14.32
C VAL A 269 -18.31 -5.86 -14.86
N ASN A 270 -18.12 -4.60 -14.45
CA ASN A 270 -18.80 -3.45 -15.05
C ASN A 270 -17.73 -2.46 -15.54
N LEU A 271 -17.63 -2.27 -16.86
CA LEU A 271 -16.60 -1.40 -17.44
C LEU A 271 -16.92 0.08 -17.25
N LEU A 272 -18.20 0.49 -17.29
CA LEU A 272 -18.61 1.88 -17.06
C LEU A 272 -18.26 2.34 -15.65
N GLN A 273 -18.55 1.49 -14.65
CA GLN A 273 -18.27 1.77 -13.25
C GLN A 273 -16.81 1.46 -12.86
N ARG A 274 -16.03 0.87 -13.76
CA ARG A 274 -14.65 0.39 -13.51
C ARG A 274 -14.57 -0.53 -12.29
N THR A 275 -15.49 -1.49 -12.18
CA THR A 275 -15.57 -2.42 -11.07
C THR A 275 -15.44 -3.87 -11.50
N CYS A 276 -14.91 -4.69 -10.60
CA CYS A 276 -14.90 -6.14 -10.69
C CYS A 276 -15.11 -6.72 -9.28
N THR A 277 -15.97 -7.74 -9.14
CA THR A 277 -16.24 -8.36 -7.84
C THR A 277 -15.00 -9.02 -7.20
N CYS A 278 -13.94 -9.31 -7.98
CA CYS A 278 -12.66 -9.75 -7.43
C CYS A 278 -11.92 -8.65 -6.65
N GLN A 279 -12.35 -7.40 -6.73
CA GLN A 279 -11.83 -6.18 -6.11
C GLN A 279 -10.40 -5.77 -6.56
N LYS A 280 -9.64 -6.61 -7.26
CA LYS A 280 -8.24 -6.34 -7.63
C LYS A 280 -8.09 -5.07 -8.46
N TRP A 281 -8.98 -4.81 -9.41
CA TRP A 281 -8.95 -3.59 -10.23
C TRP A 281 -9.05 -2.33 -9.38
N LYS A 282 -10.00 -2.31 -8.43
CA LYS A 282 -10.17 -1.21 -7.49
C LYS A 282 -8.97 -1.04 -6.56
N LEU A 283 -8.41 -2.15 -6.05
CA LEU A 283 -7.35 -2.14 -5.04
C LEU A 283 -5.98 -1.80 -5.62
N TYR A 284 -5.64 -2.35 -6.79
CA TYR A 284 -4.32 -2.17 -7.40
C TYR A 284 -4.28 -1.10 -8.50
N LYS A 285 -5.44 -0.57 -8.92
CA LYS A 285 -5.58 0.40 -10.03
C LYS A 285 -5.06 -0.12 -11.38
N ILE A 286 -4.88 -1.42 -11.51
CA ILE A 286 -4.48 -2.13 -12.73
C ILE A 286 -5.57 -3.14 -13.08
N PRO A 287 -6.00 -3.26 -14.35
CA PRO A 287 -7.01 -4.22 -14.76
C PRO A 287 -6.67 -5.65 -14.34
N CYS A 288 -7.60 -6.33 -13.70
CA CYS A 288 -7.46 -7.75 -13.36
C CYS A 288 -7.68 -8.64 -14.60
N SER A 289 -7.38 -9.93 -14.49
CA SER A 289 -7.56 -10.89 -15.60
C SER A 289 -9.01 -10.94 -16.11
N GLN A 290 -10.00 -10.79 -15.23
CA GLN A 290 -11.41 -10.77 -15.60
C GLN A 290 -11.76 -9.57 -16.49
N VAL A 291 -11.26 -8.37 -16.14
CA VAL A 291 -11.43 -7.15 -16.94
C VAL A 291 -10.74 -7.28 -18.30
N ILE A 292 -9.51 -7.77 -18.30
CA ILE A 292 -8.74 -7.98 -19.54
C ILE A 292 -9.46 -9.00 -20.45
N ALA A 293 -10.06 -10.06 -19.89
CA ALA A 293 -10.83 -11.03 -20.66
C ALA A 293 -12.01 -10.39 -21.40
N VAL A 294 -12.75 -9.48 -20.72
CA VAL A 294 -13.84 -8.72 -21.32
C VAL A 294 -13.31 -7.82 -22.46
N CYS A 295 -12.24 -7.06 -22.21
CA CYS A 295 -11.67 -6.15 -23.21
C CYS A 295 -11.20 -6.90 -24.46
N ILE A 296 -10.53 -8.03 -24.31
CA ILE A 296 -10.09 -8.87 -25.44
C ILE A 296 -11.29 -9.43 -26.22
N ARG A 297 -12.30 -9.98 -25.50
CA ARG A 297 -13.45 -10.63 -26.13
C ARG A 297 -14.31 -9.65 -26.93
N TYR A 298 -14.46 -8.42 -26.45
CA TYR A 298 -15.35 -7.39 -27.04
C TYR A 298 -14.58 -6.23 -27.66
N ARG A 299 -13.27 -6.34 -27.86
CA ARG A 299 -12.39 -5.34 -28.49
C ARG A 299 -12.47 -3.96 -27.82
N HIS A 300 -12.64 -3.93 -26.50
CA HIS A 300 -12.52 -2.70 -25.73
C HIS A 300 -11.05 -2.42 -25.41
N ASP A 301 -10.66 -1.15 -25.48
CA ASP A 301 -9.33 -0.73 -25.00
C ASP A 301 -9.19 -0.93 -23.49
N THR A 302 -8.03 -1.40 -23.06
CA THR A 302 -7.70 -1.59 -21.63
C THR A 302 -7.11 -0.32 -21.00
N LYS A 303 -7.28 0.85 -21.66
CA LYS A 303 -6.76 2.14 -21.18
C LYS A 303 -7.32 2.60 -19.84
#